data_f1aae96a7735fc85b3711c3f35a74ff6
#
_entry.id   f1aae96a7735fc85b3711c3f35a74ff6
#
_cell.length_a   1.000
_cell.length_b   1.000
_cell.length_c   1.000
_cell.angle_alpha   90.00
_cell.angle_beta   90.00
_cell.angle_gamma   90.00
#
_symmetry.space_group_name_H-M   'P 1'
#
loop_
_entity.id
_entity.type
_entity.pdbx_description
1 polymer ?
#
loop_
_entity_poly.entity_id
_entity_poly.type
_entity_poly.pdbx_seq_one_letter_code
_entity_poly.pdbx_strand_id
1 'polypeptide(L)'
;MFKVQNTNYFQIPFLTRPFAIAKIVGGEESKETHGFVKFFSCKDGVLVLSEISNLPKTETNFFAIHLHENGECDGDFSSAGGHYGEETHSLHSGDLPPLLSASGTAISLVLTNRFTPSEIIGKSVIIHDGYDDFTTQPSGNSGARIACGVIKKA
;
A
#
# COMPACT_ATOMS: atom_id res chain seq x y z
N MET A 1 27.47 -28.80 5.34
CA MET A 1 27.45 -27.59 6.18
C MET A 1 27.62 -26.38 5.26
N PHE A 2 26.52 -25.72 4.86
CA PHE A 2 26.59 -24.56 3.97
C PHE A 2 27.02 -23.34 4.79
N LYS A 3 28.20 -22.79 4.49
CA LYS A 3 28.57 -21.48 5.01
C LYS A 3 27.67 -20.43 4.36
N VAL A 4 26.73 -19.88 5.09
CA VAL A 4 26.04 -18.64 4.71
C VAL A 4 27.12 -17.56 4.70
N GLN A 5 27.57 -17.17 3.51
CA GLN A 5 28.37 -15.95 3.39
C GLN A 5 27.47 -14.80 3.80
N ASN A 6 27.93 -14.05 4.78
CA ASN A 6 27.27 -12.85 5.30
C ASN A 6 27.36 -11.76 4.22
N THR A 7 26.46 -11.85 3.24
CA THR A 7 26.29 -10.78 2.25
C THR A 7 25.34 -9.79 2.87
N ASN A 8 25.86 -8.61 3.21
CA ASN A 8 25.12 -7.43 3.71
C ASN A 8 24.10 -6.91 2.68
N TYR A 9 23.18 -7.75 2.22
CA TYR A 9 22.27 -7.38 1.14
C TYR A 9 21.04 -6.58 1.55
N PHE A 10 20.64 -6.63 2.80
CA PHE A 10 19.56 -5.76 3.30
C PHE A 10 19.76 -5.48 4.79
N GLN A 11 20.32 -4.35 5.11
CA GLN A 11 19.95 -3.73 6.37
C GLN A 11 18.53 -3.17 6.16
N ILE A 12 17.53 -4.00 6.42
CA ILE A 12 16.14 -3.53 6.48
C ILE A 12 16.10 -2.53 7.62
N PRO A 13 15.70 -1.27 7.38
CA PRO A 13 15.77 -0.22 8.39
C PRO A 13 14.68 -0.36 9.47
N PHE A 14 14.42 -1.56 9.96
CA PHE A 14 13.48 -1.81 11.06
C PHE A 14 13.82 -1.05 12.34
N LEU A 15 15.01 -0.53 12.42
CA LEU A 15 15.47 0.29 13.55
C LEU A 15 15.43 1.79 13.24
N THR A 16 15.07 2.20 12.04
CA THR A 16 14.95 3.61 11.68
C THR A 16 13.50 4.06 11.77
N ARG A 17 13.33 5.33 12.11
CA ARG A 17 12.01 5.95 12.13
C ARG A 17 11.47 6.04 10.69
N PRO A 18 10.22 5.64 10.40
CA PRO A 18 9.64 5.83 9.07
C PRO A 18 9.59 7.33 8.75
N PHE A 19 9.73 7.67 7.48
CA PHE A 19 9.56 9.04 6.99
C PHE A 19 8.09 9.48 7.02
N ALA A 20 7.20 8.55 6.67
CA ALA A 20 5.76 8.78 6.64
C ALA A 20 5.00 7.53 7.06
N ILE A 21 3.77 7.74 7.55
CA ILE A 21 2.86 6.67 7.98
C ILE A 21 1.45 7.00 7.50
N ALA A 22 0.74 5.99 6.99
CA ALA A 22 -0.70 6.00 6.81
C ALA A 22 -1.33 5.04 7.83
N LYS A 23 -2.20 5.55 8.70
CA LYS A 23 -3.06 4.71 9.55
C LYS A 23 -4.26 4.30 8.73
N ILE A 24 -4.40 3.00 8.50
CA ILE A 24 -5.48 2.43 7.72
C ILE A 24 -6.70 2.17 8.60
N VAL A 25 -7.86 2.58 8.11
CA VAL A 25 -9.17 2.36 8.75
C VAL A 25 -10.14 1.85 7.69
N GLY A 26 -10.87 0.81 8.03
CA GLY A 26 -11.89 0.22 7.16
C GLY A 26 -13.13 1.09 7.03
N GLY A 27 -13.77 1.02 5.85
CA GLY A 27 -15.05 1.63 5.56
C GLY A 27 -16.23 0.85 6.14
N GLU A 28 -17.46 1.26 5.78
CA GLU A 28 -18.68 0.67 6.34
C GLU A 28 -18.78 -0.85 6.18
N GLU A 29 -18.38 -1.36 5.03
CA GLU A 29 -18.42 -2.81 4.72
C GLU A 29 -17.25 -3.60 5.34
N SER A 30 -16.25 -2.93 5.91
CA SER A 30 -15.02 -3.53 6.44
C SER A 30 -14.53 -2.84 7.71
N LYS A 31 -15.44 -2.49 8.60
CA LYS A 31 -15.19 -1.66 9.82
C LYS A 31 -14.06 -2.18 10.70
N GLU A 32 -13.85 -3.47 10.72
CA GLU A 32 -12.81 -4.11 11.53
C GLU A 32 -11.43 -4.06 10.89
N THR A 33 -11.34 -3.78 9.57
CA THR A 33 -10.06 -3.67 8.87
C THR A 33 -9.29 -2.48 9.39
N HIS A 34 -8.05 -2.72 9.81
CA HIS A 34 -7.17 -1.67 10.31
C HIS A 34 -5.70 -2.04 10.15
N GLY A 35 -4.82 -1.06 10.27
CA GLY A 35 -3.38 -1.30 10.22
C GLY A 35 -2.58 -0.05 9.94
N PHE A 36 -1.37 -0.27 9.43
CA PHE A 36 -0.46 0.81 9.06
C PHE A 36 0.27 0.47 7.76
N VAL A 37 0.49 1.51 6.98
CA VAL A 37 1.46 1.50 5.89
C VAL A 37 2.55 2.50 6.23
N LYS A 38 3.78 2.02 6.32
CA LYS A 38 4.96 2.80 6.73
C LYS A 38 5.91 2.96 5.56
N PHE A 39 6.40 4.14 5.36
CA PHE A 39 7.29 4.51 4.25
C PHE A 39 8.66 4.90 4.80
N PHE A 40 9.69 4.19 4.36
CA PHE A 40 11.07 4.43 4.78
C PHE A 40 11.88 4.94 3.59
N SER A 41 12.59 6.05 3.77
CA SER A 41 13.52 6.54 2.76
C SER A 41 14.76 5.65 2.71
N CYS A 42 15.09 5.16 1.53
CA CYS A 42 16.23 4.30 1.27
C CYS A 42 17.10 4.89 0.14
N LYS A 43 18.33 4.38 0.01
CA LYS A 43 19.23 4.82 -1.07
C LYS A 43 18.62 4.60 -2.47
N ASP A 44 17.93 3.48 -2.66
CA ASP A 44 17.42 3.05 -3.96
C ASP A 44 15.92 3.32 -4.15
N GLY A 45 15.30 4.11 -3.24
CA GLY A 45 13.89 4.47 -3.32
C GLY A 45 13.19 4.52 -1.97
N VAL A 46 11.97 4.02 -1.94
CA VAL A 46 11.11 3.94 -0.75
C VAL A 46 10.83 2.49 -0.41
N LEU A 47 11.11 2.09 0.82
CA LEU A 47 10.68 0.81 1.34
C LEU A 47 9.29 0.99 1.98
N VAL A 48 8.31 0.28 1.46
CA VAL A 48 6.91 0.32 1.91
C VAL A 48 6.61 -0.94 2.71
N LEU A 49 6.32 -0.78 4.00
CA LEU A 49 5.88 -1.85 4.89
C LEU A 49 4.39 -1.70 5.15
N SER A 50 3.60 -2.67 4.75
CA SER A 50 2.16 -2.76 5.01
C SER A 50 1.89 -3.84 6.05
N GLU A 51 1.19 -3.48 7.13
CA GLU A 51 0.75 -4.39 8.21
C GLU A 51 -0.75 -4.15 8.41
N ILE A 52 -1.58 -5.04 7.87
CA ILE A 52 -3.04 -4.89 7.84
C ILE A 52 -3.69 -6.08 8.54
N SER A 53 -4.68 -5.82 9.36
CA SER A 53 -5.44 -6.81 10.12
C SER A 53 -6.93 -6.74 9.81
N ASN A 54 -7.61 -7.84 10.02
CA ASN A 54 -9.06 -8.02 9.84
C ASN A 54 -9.53 -7.69 8.41
N LEU A 55 -8.73 -8.04 7.41
CA LEU A 55 -9.18 -8.05 6.03
C LEU A 55 -10.33 -9.05 5.86
N PRO A 56 -11.39 -8.71 5.11
CA PRO A 56 -12.49 -9.63 4.86
C PRO A 56 -12.01 -10.86 4.10
N LYS A 57 -12.77 -11.95 4.20
CA LYS A 57 -12.51 -13.13 3.37
C LYS A 57 -13.02 -12.88 1.95
N THR A 58 -12.18 -13.03 0.96
CA THR A 58 -12.52 -12.99 -0.46
C THR A 58 -12.21 -14.33 -1.13
N GLU A 59 -12.62 -14.50 -2.36
CA GLU A 59 -12.35 -15.74 -3.12
C GLU A 59 -10.85 -16.01 -3.25
N THR A 60 -10.06 -14.98 -3.52
CA THR A 60 -8.61 -15.10 -3.77
C THR A 60 -7.76 -14.77 -2.54
N ASN A 61 -8.30 -14.00 -1.58
CA ASN A 61 -7.57 -13.37 -0.47
C ASN A 61 -6.42 -12.45 -0.93
N PHE A 62 -6.43 -12.00 -2.19
CA PHE A 62 -5.57 -10.94 -2.68
C PHE A 62 -6.32 -9.62 -2.69
N PHE A 63 -5.66 -8.56 -2.23
CA PHE A 63 -6.19 -7.21 -2.10
C PHE A 63 -5.27 -6.24 -2.80
N ALA A 64 -5.79 -5.45 -3.74
CA ALA A 64 -5.01 -4.38 -4.32
C ALA A 64 -4.76 -3.28 -3.28
N ILE A 65 -3.59 -2.70 -3.36
CA ILE A 65 -3.18 -1.58 -2.51
C ILE A 65 -2.53 -0.51 -3.39
N HIS A 66 -3.10 0.70 -3.36
CA HIS A 66 -2.66 1.80 -4.22
C HIS A 66 -2.52 3.10 -3.41
N LEU A 67 -1.60 3.96 -3.85
CA LEU A 67 -1.61 5.36 -3.44
C LEU A 67 -2.59 6.10 -4.34
N HIS A 68 -3.42 6.95 -3.73
CA HIS A 68 -4.40 7.82 -4.40
C HIS A 68 -4.01 9.29 -4.29
N GLU A 69 -4.54 10.12 -5.22
CA GLU A 69 -4.14 11.51 -5.39
C GLU A 69 -4.43 12.42 -4.20
N ASN A 70 -5.58 12.21 -3.53
CA ASN A 70 -6.04 13.07 -2.47
C ASN A 70 -5.91 12.40 -1.11
N GLY A 71 -5.50 13.15 -0.09
CA GLY A 71 -5.45 12.69 1.30
C GLY A 71 -6.80 12.79 2.00
N GLU A 72 -7.84 12.24 1.39
CA GLU A 72 -9.21 12.26 1.86
C GLU A 72 -9.77 10.84 1.94
N CYS A 73 -10.34 10.50 3.10
CA CYS A 73 -10.87 9.17 3.41
C CYS A 73 -12.34 9.25 3.87
N ASP A 74 -13.14 10.08 3.22
CA ASP A 74 -14.53 10.28 3.59
C ASP A 74 -15.48 9.30 2.88
N GLY A 75 -16.57 8.92 3.56
CA GLY A 75 -17.64 8.12 3.01
C GLY A 75 -17.19 6.80 2.39
N ASP A 76 -17.40 6.63 1.10
CA ASP A 76 -17.00 5.49 0.29
C ASP A 76 -15.57 5.57 -0.27
N PHE A 77 -14.78 6.53 0.23
CA PHE A 77 -13.43 6.83 -0.22
C PHE A 77 -13.30 7.36 -1.65
N SER A 78 -14.39 7.76 -2.28
CA SER A 78 -14.35 8.37 -3.64
C SER A 78 -13.59 9.71 -3.65
N SER A 79 -13.60 10.44 -2.52
CA SER A 79 -12.86 11.69 -2.33
C SER A 79 -11.33 11.53 -2.44
N ALA A 80 -10.80 10.33 -2.26
CA ALA A 80 -9.37 10.03 -2.46
C ALA A 80 -8.91 10.22 -3.93
N GLY A 81 -9.83 10.34 -4.88
CA GLY A 81 -9.51 10.55 -6.29
C GLY A 81 -9.05 9.27 -7.01
N GLY A 82 -8.28 9.44 -8.09
CA GLY A 82 -7.67 8.36 -8.86
C GLY A 82 -6.38 7.83 -8.24
N HIS A 83 -5.77 6.84 -8.90
CA HIS A 83 -4.44 6.36 -8.52
C HIS A 83 -3.39 7.47 -8.71
N TYR A 84 -2.43 7.51 -7.80
CA TYR A 84 -1.38 8.54 -7.83
C TYR A 84 -0.40 8.32 -8.98
N GLY A 85 -0.11 9.41 -9.69
CA GLY A 85 0.88 9.51 -10.73
C GLY A 85 0.30 9.40 -12.14
N GLU A 86 1.10 9.81 -13.11
CA GLU A 86 0.73 9.71 -14.52
C GLU A 86 0.70 8.24 -14.95
N GLU A 87 -0.27 7.92 -15.77
CA GLU A 87 -0.39 6.62 -16.42
C GLU A 87 0.75 6.44 -17.43
N THR A 88 1.68 5.57 -17.10
CA THR A 88 2.74 5.15 -18.02
C THR A 88 2.58 3.67 -18.32
N HIS A 89 2.20 3.34 -19.54
CA HIS A 89 2.07 1.93 -19.96
C HIS A 89 1.15 1.08 -19.09
N SER A 90 0.00 1.61 -18.72
CA SER A 90 -1.04 0.94 -17.93
C SER A 90 -0.80 0.87 -16.42
N LEU A 91 0.27 1.45 -15.88
CA LEU A 91 0.56 1.45 -14.45
C LEU A 91 0.82 2.87 -13.93
N HIS A 92 0.16 3.24 -12.85
CA HIS A 92 0.40 4.49 -12.13
C HIS A 92 1.61 4.37 -11.18
N SER A 93 2.18 5.50 -10.79
CA SER A 93 3.27 5.48 -9.81
C SER A 93 2.85 4.93 -8.45
N GLY A 94 1.57 5.09 -8.10
CA GLY A 94 0.99 4.61 -6.85
C GLY A 94 0.60 3.14 -6.81
N ASP A 95 0.70 2.41 -7.93
CA ASP A 95 0.32 0.99 -7.97
C ASP A 95 1.40 0.14 -7.29
N LEU A 96 1.02 -0.56 -6.23
CA LEU A 96 1.87 -1.47 -5.48
C LEU A 96 1.46 -2.93 -5.73
N PRO A 97 2.37 -3.90 -5.53
CA PRO A 97 2.01 -5.30 -5.55
C PRO A 97 0.88 -5.61 -4.56
N PRO A 98 -0.08 -6.48 -4.91
CA PRO A 98 -1.22 -6.78 -4.06
C PRO A 98 -0.80 -7.43 -2.74
N LEU A 99 -1.59 -7.18 -1.70
CA LEU A 99 -1.48 -7.86 -0.42
C LEU A 99 -2.06 -9.27 -0.52
N LEU A 100 -1.39 -10.25 0.09
CA LEU A 100 -1.94 -11.58 0.31
C LEU A 100 -2.36 -11.71 1.77
N SER A 101 -3.63 -11.98 2.01
CA SER A 101 -4.17 -12.17 3.36
C SER A 101 -4.09 -13.63 3.80
N ALA A 102 -3.50 -13.86 4.96
CA ALA A 102 -3.55 -15.12 5.69
C ALA A 102 -4.48 -14.96 6.90
N SER A 103 -5.67 -15.51 6.82
CA SER A 103 -6.69 -15.44 7.89
C SER A 103 -6.99 -14.00 8.35
N GLY A 104 -7.11 -13.08 7.41
CA GLY A 104 -7.41 -11.66 7.67
C GLY A 104 -6.18 -10.79 7.98
N THR A 105 -4.99 -11.35 8.03
CA THR A 105 -3.74 -10.59 8.25
C THR A 105 -2.90 -10.57 7.00
N ALA A 106 -2.41 -9.39 6.61
CA ALA A 106 -1.47 -9.23 5.51
C ALA A 106 -0.25 -8.43 5.97
N ILE A 107 0.94 -8.92 5.62
CA ILE A 107 2.21 -8.22 5.80
C ILE A 107 2.91 -8.21 4.45
N SER A 108 3.31 -7.04 4.00
CA SER A 108 4.03 -6.85 2.74
C SER A 108 5.17 -5.86 2.91
N LEU A 109 6.30 -6.16 2.28
CA LEU A 109 7.47 -5.30 2.24
C LEU A 109 7.91 -5.13 0.78
N VAL A 110 7.82 -3.91 0.27
CA VAL A 110 8.08 -3.58 -1.13
C VAL A 110 9.09 -2.45 -1.22
N LEU A 111 10.13 -2.62 -2.04
CA LEU A 111 11.02 -1.53 -2.44
C LEU A 111 10.54 -0.97 -3.78
N THR A 112 10.33 0.33 -3.85
CA THR A 112 9.93 1.03 -5.09
C THR A 112 10.68 2.35 -5.24
N ASN A 113 10.94 2.74 -6.48
CA ASN A 113 11.48 4.04 -6.85
C ASN A 113 10.50 4.85 -7.72
N ARG A 114 9.23 4.45 -7.77
CA ARG A 114 8.19 5.10 -8.59
C ARG A 114 7.72 6.43 -8.01
N PHE A 115 8.04 6.70 -6.76
CA PHE A 115 7.80 7.97 -6.07
C PHE A 115 8.88 8.23 -5.02
N THR A 116 8.99 9.48 -4.58
CA THR A 116 9.83 9.87 -3.45
C THR A 116 8.99 10.02 -2.17
N PRO A 117 9.59 9.91 -0.98
CA PRO A 117 8.86 10.05 0.27
C PRO A 117 8.12 11.40 0.42
N SER A 118 8.69 12.48 -0.10
CA SER A 118 8.11 13.83 -0.01
C SER A 118 6.89 14.03 -0.91
N GLU A 119 6.84 13.35 -2.06
CA GLU A 119 5.73 13.49 -3.02
C GLU A 119 4.44 12.88 -2.51
N ILE A 120 4.53 11.88 -1.64
CA ILE A 120 3.36 11.13 -1.17
C ILE A 120 2.72 11.68 0.11
N ILE A 121 3.36 12.66 0.77
CA ILE A 121 2.76 13.33 1.94
C ILE A 121 1.47 14.04 1.52
N GLY A 122 0.39 13.85 2.28
CA GLY A 122 -0.91 14.43 2.00
C GLY A 122 -1.73 13.68 0.95
N LYS A 123 -1.24 12.54 0.47
CA LYS A 123 -1.98 11.57 -0.37
C LYS A 123 -2.61 10.51 0.51
N SER A 124 -3.32 9.56 -0.07
CA SER A 124 -3.90 8.45 0.69
C SER A 124 -3.43 7.09 0.16
N VAL A 125 -3.54 6.09 1.03
CA VAL A 125 -3.45 4.68 0.68
C VAL A 125 -4.86 4.11 0.68
N ILE A 126 -5.26 3.45 -0.40
CA ILE A 126 -6.51 2.72 -0.52
C ILE A 126 -6.22 1.23 -0.61
N ILE A 127 -7.03 0.43 0.09
CA ILE A 127 -7.08 -1.02 -0.07
C ILE A 127 -8.40 -1.37 -0.74
N HIS A 128 -8.34 -2.25 -1.75
CA HIS A 128 -9.49 -2.71 -2.52
C HIS A 128 -9.82 -4.17 -2.19
N ASP A 129 -11.05 -4.61 -2.44
CA ASP A 129 -11.51 -5.96 -2.14
C ASP A 129 -11.13 -7.02 -3.19
N GLY A 130 -10.62 -6.58 -4.34
CA GLY A 130 -10.04 -7.44 -5.38
C GLY A 130 -8.54 -7.20 -5.55
N TYR A 131 -7.93 -7.97 -6.43
CA TYR A 131 -6.53 -7.78 -6.83
C TYR A 131 -6.42 -6.90 -8.07
N ASP A 132 -5.29 -6.23 -8.22
CA ASP A 132 -4.93 -5.49 -9.43
C ASP A 132 -4.45 -6.49 -10.51
N ASP A 133 -5.09 -6.47 -11.68
CA ASP A 133 -4.68 -7.30 -12.82
C ASP A 133 -3.54 -6.69 -13.65
N PHE A 134 -3.12 -5.46 -13.30
CA PHE A 134 -2.05 -4.67 -13.93
C PHE A 134 -2.27 -4.38 -15.43
N THR A 135 -3.44 -4.61 -15.95
CA THR A 135 -3.76 -4.49 -17.38
C THR A 135 -4.99 -3.66 -17.67
N THR A 136 -6.04 -3.77 -16.83
CA THR A 136 -7.31 -3.07 -17.03
C THR A 136 -7.21 -1.63 -16.53
N GLN A 137 -7.61 -0.68 -17.38
CA GLN A 137 -7.63 0.74 -17.01
C GLN A 137 -9.03 1.16 -16.53
N PRO A 138 -9.09 2.16 -15.62
CA PRO A 138 -7.98 2.90 -14.97
C PRO A 138 -7.47 2.28 -13.66
N SER A 139 -8.04 1.18 -13.18
CA SER A 139 -7.83 0.72 -11.79
C SER A 139 -7.40 -0.74 -11.65
N GLY A 140 -6.99 -1.39 -12.75
CA GLY A 140 -6.58 -2.81 -12.69
C GLY A 140 -7.71 -3.76 -12.29
N ASN A 141 -8.98 -3.37 -12.48
CA ASN A 141 -10.15 -4.15 -12.07
C ASN A 141 -10.14 -4.51 -10.57
N SER A 142 -9.55 -3.66 -9.74
CA SER A 142 -9.25 -3.94 -8.32
C SER A 142 -10.47 -3.99 -7.39
N GLY A 143 -11.66 -3.64 -7.89
CA GLY A 143 -12.89 -3.73 -7.12
C GLY A 143 -13.16 -2.53 -6.21
N ALA A 144 -13.98 -2.75 -5.18
CA ALA A 144 -14.43 -1.69 -4.28
C ALA A 144 -13.31 -1.24 -3.32
N ARG A 145 -13.35 0.03 -2.91
CA ARG A 145 -12.46 0.60 -1.90
C ARG A 145 -12.96 0.20 -0.52
N ILE A 146 -12.19 -0.59 0.23
CA ILE A 146 -12.62 -1.13 1.52
C ILE A 146 -11.93 -0.50 2.73
N ALA A 147 -10.76 0.10 2.55
CA ALA A 147 -10.05 0.78 3.62
C ALA A 147 -9.18 1.92 3.08
N CYS A 148 -8.97 2.93 3.90
CA CYS A 148 -8.24 4.15 3.55
C CYS A 148 -7.35 4.63 4.70
N GLY A 149 -6.25 5.29 4.36
CA GLY A 149 -5.42 6.02 5.33
C GLY A 149 -4.67 7.17 4.67
N VAL A 150 -4.73 8.34 5.29
CA VAL A 150 -3.98 9.52 4.83
C VAL A 150 -2.51 9.40 5.21
N ILE A 151 -1.62 9.63 4.26
CA ILE A 151 -0.17 9.59 4.45
C ILE A 151 0.30 10.87 5.13
N LYS A 152 0.82 10.75 6.34
CA LYS A 152 1.34 11.87 7.14
C LYS A 152 2.82 11.65 7.45
N LYS A 153 3.53 12.74 7.61
CA LYS A 153 4.92 12.70 8.08
C LYS A 153 4.96 12.07 9.48
N ALA A 154 5.90 11.16 9.71
CA ALA A 154 6.10 10.46 10.99
C ALA A 154 6.82 11.31 12.04
#